data_ad3a2b2e37c34eda6b722184e4d2f521
#
_entry.id   ad3a2b2e37c34eda6b722184e4d2f521
#
_cell.length_a   1.000
_cell.length_b   1.000
_cell.length_c   1.000
_cell.angle_alpha   90.00
_cell.angle_beta   90.00
_cell.angle_gamma   90.00
#
_symmetry.space_group_name_H-M   'P 1'
#
loop_
_entity.id
_entity.type
_entity.pdbx_description
1 polymer ?
#
loop_
_entity_poly.entity_id
_entity_poly.type
_entity_poly.pdbx_seq_one_letter_code
_entity_poly.pdbx_strand_id
1 'polypeptide(L)'
;MRKSGYRNAVLSLFALAALTACEPSDGDYVEITGGGFQLNYRLAEATYTMVATARRSVPEDTVFAAAFENPADPLPDGAPLIVELTSQAGQKRFSIQSPPVTAIVADQPYTVVLTLRDETGAILETHEKRYSSKVGSDVLPPVAPTIGPGYTPNPAASD
;
A
#
# COMPACT_ATOMS: atom_id res chain seq x y z
N MET A 1 65.80 -33.95 -44.56
CA MET A 1 65.05 -33.31 -45.67
C MET A 1 63.57 -33.18 -45.25
N ARG A 2 63.06 -31.95 -45.37
CA ARG A 2 61.67 -31.54 -45.53
C ARG A 2 60.69 -31.84 -44.40
N LYS A 3 60.28 -30.79 -43.78
CA LYS A 3 59.24 -29.77 -44.05
C LYS A 3 57.92 -30.20 -43.41
N SER A 4 57.58 -29.46 -42.43
CA SER A 4 56.58 -28.38 -42.51
C SER A 4 55.14 -28.85 -42.36
N GLY A 5 54.47 -28.33 -41.44
CA GLY A 5 53.04 -28.38 -41.29
C GLY A 5 52.57 -27.55 -40.12
N TYR A 6 52.65 -26.23 -40.28
CA TYR A 6 51.93 -25.28 -39.44
C TYR A 6 50.45 -25.51 -39.64
N ARG A 7 49.77 -25.70 -38.57
CA ARG A 7 48.35 -25.33 -38.61
C ARG A 7 47.99 -24.81 -37.21
N ASN A 8 48.29 -23.53 -37.06
CA ASN A 8 47.72 -22.73 -35.98
C ASN A 8 46.24 -22.62 -36.23
N ALA A 9 45.48 -23.43 -35.53
CA ALA A 9 44.06 -23.20 -35.36
C ALA A 9 43.92 -22.22 -34.19
N VAL A 10 43.85 -20.95 -34.52
CA VAL A 10 43.43 -19.90 -33.62
C VAL A 10 41.94 -20.11 -33.37
N LEU A 11 41.62 -20.78 -32.29
CA LEU A 11 40.25 -20.80 -31.80
C LEU A 11 39.99 -19.44 -31.13
N SER A 12 39.46 -18.51 -31.87
CA SER A 12 38.90 -17.28 -31.35
C SER A 12 37.66 -17.63 -30.57
N LEU A 13 37.84 -17.80 -29.26
CA LEU A 13 36.76 -17.92 -28.30
C LEU A 13 36.15 -16.54 -28.14
N PHE A 14 35.12 -16.25 -28.93
CA PHE A 14 34.23 -15.11 -28.73
C PHE A 14 33.48 -15.36 -27.41
N ALA A 15 34.06 -14.92 -26.30
CA ALA A 15 33.32 -14.76 -25.05
C ALA A 15 32.33 -13.61 -25.25
N LEU A 16 31.09 -13.97 -25.65
CA LEU A 16 29.96 -13.04 -25.62
C LEU A 16 29.66 -12.80 -24.13
N ALA A 17 30.30 -11.79 -23.56
CA ALA A 17 29.90 -11.26 -22.27
C ALA A 17 28.49 -10.70 -22.45
N ALA A 18 27.49 -11.47 -22.01
CA ALA A 18 26.17 -10.95 -21.75
C ALA A 18 26.30 -9.91 -20.65
N LEU A 19 26.46 -8.67 -21.04
CA LEU A 19 26.20 -7.52 -20.17
C LEU A 19 24.70 -7.57 -19.86
N THR A 20 24.35 -8.29 -18.79
CA THR A 20 23.12 -7.99 -18.10
C THR A 20 23.31 -6.57 -17.56
N ALA A 21 22.81 -5.60 -18.32
CA ALA A 21 22.60 -4.28 -17.79
C ALA A 21 21.64 -4.47 -16.62
N CYS A 22 22.17 -4.46 -15.39
CA CYS A 22 21.42 -4.05 -14.24
C CYS A 22 21.01 -2.62 -14.54
N GLU A 23 19.78 -2.41 -15.03
CA GLU A 23 19.19 -1.10 -14.96
C GLU A 23 19.26 -0.71 -13.48
N PRO A 24 19.87 0.45 -13.15
CA PRO A 24 19.82 0.93 -11.79
C PRO A 24 18.34 1.03 -11.45
N SER A 25 17.88 0.24 -10.49
CA SER A 25 16.53 0.41 -9.97
C SER A 25 16.52 1.82 -9.39
N ASP A 26 15.74 2.72 -9.97
CA ASP A 26 15.63 4.12 -9.52
C ASP A 26 15.09 4.25 -8.09
N GLY A 27 15.11 3.16 -7.33
CA GLY A 27 14.55 3.03 -6.00
C GLY A 27 13.02 3.00 -6.02
N ASP A 28 12.42 3.02 -4.86
CA ASP A 28 10.97 2.97 -4.70
C ASP A 28 10.29 4.23 -5.24
N TYR A 29 9.10 4.08 -5.83
CA TYR A 29 8.28 5.21 -6.27
C TYR A 29 7.77 6.02 -5.09
N VAL A 30 7.42 5.34 -3.98
CA VAL A 30 6.85 5.98 -2.81
C VAL A 30 7.52 5.50 -1.51
N GLU A 31 7.29 6.26 -0.46
CA GLU A 31 7.63 5.93 0.92
C GLU A 31 6.38 6.08 1.79
N ILE A 32 6.15 5.13 2.69
CA ILE A 32 5.07 5.24 3.67
C ILE A 32 5.50 6.20 4.78
N THR A 33 4.94 7.40 4.75
CA THR A 33 5.34 8.51 5.62
C THR A 33 4.41 8.74 6.80
N GLY A 34 3.25 8.07 6.84
CA GLY A 34 2.31 8.24 7.93
C GLY A 34 1.09 7.35 7.84
N GLY A 35 0.16 7.60 8.73
CA GLY A 35 -1.09 6.89 8.84
C GLY A 35 -1.45 6.56 10.27
N GLY A 36 -2.58 5.89 10.46
CA GLY A 36 -3.05 5.45 11.76
C GLY A 36 -4.57 5.42 11.85
N PHE A 37 -5.05 5.00 13.00
CA PHE A 37 -6.48 4.94 13.30
C PHE A 37 -7.04 6.33 13.64
N GLN A 38 -8.29 6.56 13.22
CA GLN A 38 -9.10 7.72 13.55
C GLN A 38 -10.45 7.24 14.08
N LEU A 39 -10.80 7.66 15.29
CA LEU A 39 -12.08 7.35 15.92
C LEU A 39 -12.93 8.62 15.94
N ASN A 40 -14.07 8.57 15.29
CA ASN A 40 -15.03 9.67 15.22
C ASN A 40 -16.20 9.39 16.17
N TYR A 41 -16.14 9.93 17.38
CA TYR A 41 -17.18 9.74 18.39
C TYR A 41 -18.56 10.27 17.99
N ARG A 42 -18.60 11.29 17.13
CA ARG A 42 -19.88 11.87 16.67
C ARG A 42 -20.64 10.96 15.72
N LEU A 43 -19.90 10.23 14.89
CA LEU A 43 -20.46 9.27 13.92
C LEU A 43 -20.40 7.83 14.44
N ALA A 44 -19.80 7.60 15.63
CA ALA A 44 -19.52 6.28 16.18
C ALA A 44 -18.78 5.36 15.17
N GLU A 45 -17.83 5.95 14.44
CA GLU A 45 -17.08 5.27 13.37
C GLU A 45 -15.59 5.29 13.67
N ALA A 46 -14.92 4.24 13.26
CA ALA A 46 -13.47 4.19 13.21
C ALA A 46 -13.01 3.87 11.79
N THR A 47 -11.93 4.50 11.37
CA THR A 47 -11.23 4.23 10.11
C THR A 47 -9.74 4.20 10.38
N TYR A 48 -8.94 3.72 9.45
CA TYR A 48 -7.52 3.97 9.48
C TYR A 48 -6.97 4.30 8.10
N THR A 49 -5.90 5.06 8.08
CA THR A 49 -5.36 5.68 6.87
C THR A 49 -3.91 5.27 6.72
N MET A 50 -3.49 5.04 5.48
CA MET A 50 -2.10 4.96 5.07
C MET A 50 -1.76 6.19 4.25
N VAL A 51 -0.61 6.79 4.52
CA VAL A 51 -0.11 7.94 3.74
C VAL A 51 1.22 7.57 3.11
N ALA A 52 1.25 7.64 1.78
CA ALA A 52 2.45 7.49 0.98
C ALA A 52 2.88 8.82 0.36
N THR A 53 4.19 9.06 0.26
CA THR A 53 4.76 10.23 -0.38
C THR A 53 5.68 9.80 -1.51
N ALA A 54 5.54 10.42 -2.67
CA ALA A 54 6.37 10.14 -3.83
C ALA A 54 7.84 10.49 -3.58
N ARG A 55 8.74 9.55 -3.80
CA ARG A 55 10.21 9.71 -3.81
C ARG A 55 10.72 10.09 -5.18
N ARG A 56 10.01 9.68 -6.22
CA ARG A 56 10.25 10.02 -7.62
C ARG A 56 8.94 10.23 -8.34
N SER A 57 8.98 10.62 -9.61
CA SER A 57 7.77 10.80 -10.39
C SER A 57 7.00 9.48 -10.51
N VAL A 58 5.77 9.47 -10.02
CA VAL A 58 4.84 8.36 -10.19
C VAL A 58 4.17 8.53 -11.56
N PRO A 59 4.16 7.50 -12.42
CA PRO A 59 3.45 7.57 -13.69
C PRO A 59 1.98 7.91 -13.46
N GLU A 60 1.40 8.68 -14.38
CA GLU A 60 -0.04 8.93 -14.40
C GLU A 60 -0.79 7.58 -14.57
N ASP A 61 -2.01 7.50 -14.07
CA ASP A 61 -2.85 6.31 -14.10
C ASP A 61 -2.29 5.09 -13.32
N THR A 62 -1.23 5.29 -12.50
CA THR A 62 -0.80 4.26 -11.56
C THR A 62 -1.90 4.02 -10.52
N VAL A 63 -2.30 2.76 -10.36
CA VAL A 63 -3.29 2.34 -9.36
C VAL A 63 -2.58 2.01 -8.05
N PHE A 64 -2.98 2.69 -6.98
CA PHE A 64 -2.60 2.43 -5.60
C PHE A 64 -3.70 1.59 -4.95
N ALA A 65 -3.48 0.29 -4.81
CA ALA A 65 -4.40 -0.63 -4.15
C ALA A 65 -3.93 -0.89 -2.72
N ALA A 66 -4.66 -0.37 -1.73
CA ALA A 66 -4.39 -0.62 -0.31
C ALA A 66 -5.34 -1.70 0.22
N ALA A 67 -4.77 -2.79 0.69
CA ALA A 67 -5.48 -3.88 1.35
C ALA A 67 -5.33 -3.70 2.88
N PHE A 68 -6.39 -3.24 3.53
CA PHE A 68 -6.47 -3.03 4.96
C PHE A 68 -6.97 -4.30 5.64
N GLU A 69 -6.23 -4.82 6.63
CA GLU A 69 -6.72 -5.88 7.48
C GLU A 69 -8.01 -5.46 8.17
N ASN A 70 -9.03 -6.31 8.14
CA ASN A 70 -10.30 -6.03 8.79
C ASN A 70 -10.24 -6.46 10.26
N PRO A 71 -10.31 -5.54 11.24
CA PRO A 71 -10.26 -5.91 12.66
C PRO A 71 -11.39 -6.83 13.11
N ALA A 72 -12.55 -6.79 12.43
CA ALA A 72 -13.69 -7.67 12.72
C ALA A 72 -13.53 -9.06 12.11
N ASP A 73 -12.63 -9.22 11.14
CA ASP A 73 -12.35 -10.47 10.43
C ASP A 73 -10.84 -10.53 10.10
N PRO A 74 -9.99 -10.73 11.15
CA PRO A 74 -8.55 -10.55 11.00
C PRO A 74 -7.88 -11.67 10.21
N LEU A 75 -6.72 -11.35 9.63
CA LEU A 75 -5.86 -12.32 8.96
C LEU A 75 -5.39 -13.43 9.95
N PRO A 76 -5.07 -14.65 9.49
CA PRO A 76 -4.91 -15.02 8.08
C PRO A 76 -6.18 -15.45 7.35
N ASP A 77 -7.28 -15.72 8.04
CA ASP A 77 -8.48 -16.31 7.46
C ASP A 77 -9.47 -15.25 6.94
N GLY A 78 -9.37 -14.02 7.45
CA GLY A 78 -10.25 -12.92 7.10
C GLY A 78 -9.90 -12.27 5.76
N ALA A 79 -10.91 -11.62 5.15
CA ALA A 79 -10.74 -10.87 3.91
C ALA A 79 -10.34 -9.41 4.19
N PRO A 80 -9.30 -8.87 3.52
CA PRO A 80 -8.94 -7.48 3.66
C PRO A 80 -9.96 -6.55 2.99
N LEU A 81 -10.05 -5.33 3.51
CA LEU A 81 -10.80 -4.24 2.90
C LEU A 81 -9.91 -3.55 1.87
N ILE A 82 -10.28 -3.64 0.59
CA ILE A 82 -9.47 -3.09 -0.50
C ILE A 82 -10.00 -1.72 -0.89
N VAL A 83 -9.09 -0.74 -0.97
CA VAL A 83 -9.36 0.62 -1.46
C VAL A 83 -8.36 0.94 -2.56
N GLU A 84 -8.86 1.43 -3.68
CA GLU A 84 -8.03 1.82 -4.81
C GLU A 84 -8.09 3.33 -5.04
N LEU A 85 -6.95 3.89 -5.43
CA LEU A 85 -6.77 5.29 -5.81
C LEU A 85 -5.91 5.32 -7.07
N THR A 86 -6.34 6.08 -8.08
CA THR A 86 -5.53 6.30 -9.29
C THR A 86 -4.74 7.59 -9.14
N SER A 87 -3.44 7.55 -9.48
CA SER A 87 -2.55 8.70 -9.43
C SER A 87 -2.90 9.73 -10.50
N GLN A 88 -2.68 10.99 -10.17
CA GLN A 88 -2.79 12.10 -11.11
C GLN A 88 -1.40 12.68 -11.42
N ALA A 89 -1.29 13.32 -12.57
CA ALA A 89 -0.04 13.97 -12.97
C ALA A 89 0.48 14.91 -11.88
N GLY A 90 1.75 14.74 -11.49
CA GLY A 90 2.41 15.57 -10.49
C GLY A 90 1.98 15.37 -9.04
N GLN A 91 1.12 14.40 -8.77
CA GLN A 91 0.69 14.08 -7.40
C GLN A 91 1.87 13.54 -6.59
N LYS A 92 2.11 14.13 -5.41
CA LYS A 92 3.23 13.78 -4.53
C LYS A 92 2.82 13.09 -3.24
N ARG A 93 1.55 13.16 -2.87
CA ARG A 93 1.03 12.59 -1.63
C ARG A 93 -0.26 11.82 -1.91
N PHE A 94 -0.29 10.62 -1.39
CA PHE A 94 -1.40 9.67 -1.53
C PHE A 94 -1.90 9.31 -0.15
N SER A 95 -3.15 9.68 0.15
CA SER A 95 -3.80 9.35 1.42
C SER A 95 -4.94 8.39 1.12
N ILE A 96 -4.81 7.15 1.60
CA ILE A 96 -5.77 6.10 1.34
C ILE A 96 -6.37 5.71 2.69
N GLN A 97 -7.69 5.81 2.80
CA GLN A 97 -8.43 5.56 4.03
C GLN A 97 -9.31 4.32 3.87
N SER A 98 -9.31 3.47 4.89
CA SER A 98 -10.20 2.31 4.93
C SER A 98 -11.68 2.72 4.95
N PRO A 99 -12.60 1.85 4.55
CA PRO A 99 -14.00 1.95 5.00
C PRO A 99 -14.07 1.96 6.54
N PRO A 100 -15.21 2.29 7.13
CA PRO A 100 -15.42 2.14 8.56
C PRO A 100 -15.13 0.72 9.04
N VAL A 101 -14.41 0.62 10.14
CA VAL A 101 -14.02 -0.67 10.76
C VAL A 101 -14.54 -0.75 12.20
N THR A 102 -14.76 -1.98 12.66
CA THR A 102 -15.24 -2.29 14.01
C THR A 102 -14.30 -3.29 14.68
N ALA A 103 -14.55 -3.62 15.95
CA ALA A 103 -13.79 -4.62 16.71
C ALA A 103 -12.28 -4.33 16.84
N ILE A 104 -11.89 -3.05 16.77
CA ILE A 104 -10.50 -2.64 17.03
C ILE A 104 -10.15 -2.98 18.48
N VAL A 105 -9.05 -3.71 18.66
CA VAL A 105 -8.47 -4.01 19.97
C VAL A 105 -7.30 -3.05 20.22
N ALA A 106 -7.27 -2.45 21.41
CA ALA A 106 -6.18 -1.54 21.78
C ALA A 106 -4.82 -2.23 21.72
N ASP A 107 -3.81 -1.51 21.21
CA ASP A 107 -2.43 -1.96 21.04
C ASP A 107 -2.21 -3.16 20.12
N GLN A 108 -3.25 -3.75 19.54
CA GLN A 108 -3.13 -4.79 18.51
C GLN A 108 -2.68 -4.17 17.19
N PRO A 109 -1.63 -4.71 16.54
CA PRO A 109 -1.22 -4.26 15.21
C PRO A 109 -2.11 -4.87 14.13
N TYR A 110 -2.51 -4.06 13.15
CA TYR A 110 -3.24 -4.45 11.95
C TYR A 110 -2.42 -4.10 10.72
N THR A 111 -2.37 -5.02 9.77
CA THR A 111 -1.53 -4.90 8.58
C THR A 111 -2.26 -4.13 7.47
N VAL A 112 -1.51 -3.28 6.76
CA VAL A 112 -1.94 -2.69 5.50
C VAL A 112 -0.89 -3.00 4.45
N VAL A 113 -1.31 -3.56 3.33
CA VAL A 113 -0.45 -3.82 2.16
C VAL A 113 -0.84 -2.85 1.06
N LEU A 114 0.11 -2.03 0.63
CA LEU A 114 -0.05 -1.13 -0.50
C LEU A 114 0.64 -1.73 -1.72
N THR A 115 -0.08 -1.91 -2.82
CA THR A 115 0.45 -2.36 -4.10
C THR A 115 0.24 -1.28 -5.15
N LEU A 116 1.32 -0.88 -5.82
CA LEU A 116 1.27 0.01 -6.97
C LEU A 116 1.24 -0.85 -8.24
N ARG A 117 0.34 -0.53 -9.15
CA ARG A 117 0.22 -1.20 -10.46
C ARG A 117 0.21 -0.16 -11.56
N ASP A 118 0.82 -0.48 -12.69
CA ASP A 118 0.70 0.33 -13.89
C ASP A 118 -0.67 0.16 -14.59
N GLU A 119 -0.86 0.88 -15.68
CA GLU A 119 -2.07 0.81 -16.51
C GLU A 119 -2.36 -0.59 -17.09
N THR A 120 -1.34 -1.45 -17.20
CA THR A 120 -1.48 -2.84 -17.67
C THR A 120 -1.83 -3.81 -16.54
N GLY A 121 -1.80 -3.35 -15.28
CA GLY A 121 -1.98 -4.13 -14.08
C GLY A 121 -0.71 -4.81 -13.56
N ALA A 122 0.46 -4.54 -14.17
CA ALA A 122 1.73 -5.06 -13.68
C ALA A 122 2.11 -4.38 -12.35
N ILE A 123 2.60 -5.18 -11.39
CA ILE A 123 3.02 -4.68 -10.09
C ILE A 123 4.35 -3.94 -10.24
N LEU A 124 4.35 -2.68 -9.89
CA LEU A 124 5.52 -1.81 -9.85
C LEU A 124 6.23 -1.91 -8.50
N GLU A 125 5.45 -1.99 -7.39
CA GLU A 125 5.96 -1.86 -6.04
C GLU A 125 4.95 -2.39 -5.03
N THR A 126 5.43 -2.89 -3.88
CA THR A 126 4.58 -3.32 -2.77
C THR A 126 5.21 -2.91 -1.44
N HIS A 127 4.40 -2.34 -0.55
CA HIS A 127 4.79 -1.97 0.81
C HIS A 127 3.85 -2.60 1.83
N GLU A 128 4.40 -3.01 2.96
CA GLU A 128 3.64 -3.45 4.12
C GLU A 128 3.89 -2.49 5.30
N LYS A 129 2.83 -2.12 5.99
CA LYS A 129 2.91 -1.33 7.22
C LYS A 129 1.89 -1.83 8.23
N ARG A 130 2.28 -1.79 9.50
CA ARG A 130 1.37 -2.12 10.61
C ARG A 130 1.01 -0.87 11.38
N TYR A 131 -0.25 -0.76 11.75
CA TYR A 131 -0.80 0.32 12.55
C TYR A 131 -1.51 -0.26 13.76
N SER A 132 -1.38 0.38 14.92
CA SER A 132 -2.13 0.04 16.11
C SER A 132 -2.84 1.29 16.66
N SER A 133 -3.99 1.08 17.31
CA SER A 133 -4.68 2.12 18.05
C SER A 133 -4.37 1.98 19.55
N LYS A 134 -4.24 3.10 20.24
CA LYS A 134 -4.09 3.09 21.72
C LYS A 134 -5.41 2.82 22.45
N VAL A 135 -6.52 2.89 21.72
CA VAL A 135 -7.86 2.62 22.25
C VAL A 135 -8.60 1.65 21.33
N GLY A 136 -9.45 0.83 21.88
CA GLY A 136 -10.32 -0.06 21.12
C GLY A 136 -11.58 0.65 20.62
N SER A 137 -12.37 -0.05 19.80
CA SER A 137 -13.67 0.48 19.35
C SER A 137 -14.75 0.50 20.45
N ASP A 138 -14.50 -0.13 21.58
CA ASP A 138 -15.37 -0.10 22.77
C ASP A 138 -15.55 1.31 23.38
N VAL A 139 -14.64 2.24 23.06
CA VAL A 139 -14.77 3.65 23.47
C VAL A 139 -15.78 4.43 22.63
N LEU A 140 -16.19 3.91 21.47
CA LEU A 140 -17.20 4.55 20.63
C LEU A 140 -18.60 4.37 21.23
N PRO A 141 -19.47 5.37 21.11
CA PRO A 141 -20.86 5.22 21.55
C PRO A 141 -21.60 4.13 20.76
N PRO A 142 -22.48 3.36 21.39
CA PRO A 142 -23.24 2.31 20.70
C PRO A 142 -24.22 2.85 19.65
N VAL A 143 -24.65 4.11 19.80
CA VAL A 143 -25.45 4.84 18.83
C VAL A 143 -24.76 6.16 18.54
N ALA A 144 -24.59 6.44 17.25
CA ALA A 144 -23.94 7.68 16.82
C ALA A 144 -24.73 8.91 17.29
N PRO A 145 -24.14 9.85 18.03
CA PRO A 145 -24.80 11.09 18.45
C PRO A 145 -25.28 11.96 17.29
N THR A 146 -24.63 11.83 16.15
CA THR A 146 -24.96 12.59 14.93
C THR A 146 -24.97 11.70 13.70
N ILE A 147 -25.62 12.14 12.64
CA ILE A 147 -25.68 11.46 11.34
C ILE A 147 -25.23 12.39 10.23
N GLY A 148 -24.64 11.77 9.20
CA GLY A 148 -24.20 12.42 7.97
C GLY A 148 -23.01 13.37 8.12
N PRO A 149 -22.50 13.87 7.00
CA PRO A 149 -21.31 14.71 6.98
C PRO A 149 -21.52 16.07 7.65
N GLY A 150 -22.76 16.52 7.80
CA GLY A 150 -23.12 17.77 8.49
C GLY A 150 -23.27 17.63 10.00
N TYR A 151 -23.05 16.45 10.57
CA TYR A 151 -23.20 16.17 12.00
C TYR A 151 -24.59 16.58 12.55
N THR A 152 -25.64 16.26 11.80
CA THR A 152 -27.03 16.48 12.26
C THR A 152 -27.33 15.62 13.49
N PRO A 153 -27.95 16.16 14.55
CA PRO A 153 -28.32 15.37 15.73
C PRO A 153 -29.10 14.11 15.35
N ASN A 154 -28.71 12.99 15.95
CA ASN A 154 -29.37 11.71 15.72
C ASN A 154 -30.53 11.53 16.72
N PRO A 155 -31.78 11.49 16.30
CA PRO A 155 -32.92 11.30 17.22
C PRO A 155 -32.84 10.00 18.02
N ALA A 156 -32.24 8.93 17.44
CA ALA A 156 -32.09 7.64 18.11
C ALA A 156 -31.04 7.64 19.25
N ALA A 157 -30.23 8.69 19.37
CA ALA A 157 -29.24 8.83 20.44
C ALA A 157 -29.77 9.61 21.65
N SER A 158 -31.02 10.03 21.64
CA SER A 158 -31.63 10.89 22.67
C SER A 158 -32.47 10.13 23.69
N ASP A 159 -32.49 8.79 23.62
CA ASP A 159 -33.27 7.91 24.51
C ASP A 159 -32.39 7.30 25.63
#